data_ad6c671bda81f88b68842af7faff33f7
#
_entry.id   ad6c671bda81f88b68842af7faff33f7
#
_cell.length_a   1.000
_cell.length_b   1.000
_cell.length_c   1.000
_cell.angle_alpha   90.00
_cell.angle_beta   90.00
_cell.angle_gamma   90.00
#
_symmetry.space_group_name_H-M   'P 1'
#
loop_
_entity.id
_entity.type
_entity.pdbx_description
1 polymer ?
#
loop_
_entity_poly.entity_id
_entity_poly.type
_entity_poly.pdbx_seq_one_letter_code
_entity_poly.pdbx_strand_id
1 'polypeptide(L)'
;MQINIVPEFKNDRDIDAVKSIINNCVHCGFCTATCPTYQMLGDELDGPRGRIYLMKQMVEGAPVTEKTQNHLDRCLTCRNCESTCPSGVRYGRLVDVGRRYVDERVVRPLSQRVQRWLMRETLSRRGIFSFLLGVGRSVRPFLPATLKKKIQLAPSAGQWPAATHKTKMLLHVGCVQPALMPNVDAATARVFDKLGVELVIASDAECCGAIRQHLNDHHGAEDQMKRNIDAWWPHVENGLDTIVINASGCGVMIKDYAEILAHDPAYADKAKRISAMAKDVSEIMPTYAAQIGTLAQNKRQSATPERVTYHPPCTLQHGQKIRGSVETLLSGLGVTVRLCQDSHLCCGSAGTYSILQPALSQELLGRKLTNILKTEPQEIVSGNVGCINHLQSGTDVPVRHWIELIDRMI
;
A
#
# COMPACT_ATOMS: atom_id res chain seq x y z
N MET A 1 4.35 -28.67 -1.28
CA MET A 1 4.58 -29.55 -0.08
C MET A 1 3.30 -30.32 0.21
N GLN A 2 3.38 -31.61 0.54
CA GLN A 2 2.22 -32.35 1.03
C GLN A 2 1.79 -31.80 2.40
N ILE A 3 0.47 -31.71 2.66
CA ILE A 3 -0.11 -31.16 3.87
C ILE A 3 -1.26 -32.02 4.37
N ASN A 4 -1.28 -32.30 5.67
CA ASN A 4 -2.31 -33.09 6.36
C ASN A 4 -3.06 -32.20 7.34
N ILE A 5 -4.23 -31.69 6.91
CA ILE A 5 -5.03 -30.73 7.69
C ILE A 5 -5.76 -31.48 8.81
N VAL A 6 -5.58 -31.02 10.05
CA VAL A 6 -6.31 -31.57 11.20
C VAL A 6 -7.80 -31.18 11.19
N PRO A 7 -8.69 -31.96 11.83
CA PRO A 7 -10.15 -31.72 11.79
C PRO A 7 -10.57 -30.32 12.20
N GLU A 8 -9.84 -29.68 13.11
CA GLU A 8 -10.08 -28.33 13.62
C GLU A 8 -10.17 -27.27 12.51
N PHE A 9 -9.37 -27.38 11.45
CA PHE A 9 -9.32 -26.42 10.36
C PHE A 9 -10.20 -26.82 9.15
N LYS A 10 -10.75 -28.04 9.11
CA LYS A 10 -11.46 -28.55 7.91
C LYS A 10 -12.66 -27.71 7.46
N ASN A 11 -13.31 -27.03 8.40
CA ASN A 11 -14.48 -26.19 8.13
C ASN A 11 -14.14 -24.70 8.03
N ASP A 12 -12.86 -24.31 8.08
CA ASP A 12 -12.49 -22.92 7.92
C ASP A 12 -12.63 -22.47 6.46
N ARG A 13 -13.21 -21.31 6.24
CA ARG A 13 -13.51 -20.74 4.91
C ARG A 13 -12.28 -20.56 4.02
N ASP A 14 -11.10 -20.41 4.62
CA ASP A 14 -9.84 -20.13 3.91
C ASP A 14 -8.97 -21.39 3.72
N ILE A 15 -9.37 -22.55 4.27
CA ILE A 15 -8.50 -23.73 4.35
C ILE A 15 -8.11 -24.30 2.98
N ASP A 16 -9.01 -24.29 2.02
CA ASP A 16 -8.71 -24.77 0.66
C ASP A 16 -7.69 -23.86 -0.03
N ALA A 17 -7.79 -22.55 0.17
CA ALA A 17 -6.80 -21.59 -0.32
C ALA A 17 -5.44 -21.83 0.37
N VAL A 18 -5.41 -22.00 1.69
CA VAL A 18 -4.18 -22.32 2.45
C VAL A 18 -3.54 -23.59 1.95
N LYS A 19 -4.32 -24.66 1.78
CA LYS A 19 -3.86 -25.95 1.24
C LYS A 19 -3.26 -25.81 -0.15
N SER A 20 -3.95 -25.13 -1.05
CA SER A 20 -3.48 -24.90 -2.41
C SER A 20 -2.17 -24.10 -2.43
N ILE A 21 -2.07 -23.03 -1.66
CA ILE A 21 -0.89 -22.18 -1.61
C ILE A 21 0.32 -22.92 -1.04
N ILE A 22 0.14 -23.69 0.05
CA ILE A 22 1.21 -24.49 0.66
C ILE A 22 1.67 -25.60 -0.29
N ASN A 23 0.74 -26.26 -0.98
CA ASN A 23 1.08 -27.31 -1.94
C ASN A 23 1.93 -26.80 -3.12
N ASN A 24 1.74 -25.55 -3.53
CA ASN A 24 2.53 -24.92 -4.59
C ASN A 24 3.99 -24.64 -4.15
N CYS A 25 4.27 -24.61 -2.84
CA CYS A 25 5.62 -24.34 -2.36
C CYS A 25 6.51 -25.57 -2.46
N VAL A 26 7.59 -25.47 -3.25
CA VAL A 26 8.60 -26.54 -3.42
C VAL A 26 9.85 -26.32 -2.56
N HIS A 27 9.82 -25.36 -1.62
CA HIS A 27 10.92 -25.03 -0.69
C HIS A 27 12.28 -24.68 -1.33
N CYS A 28 12.29 -24.19 -2.58
CA CYS A 28 13.53 -23.87 -3.31
C CYS A 28 14.38 -22.74 -2.69
N GLY A 29 13.79 -21.85 -1.85
CA GLY A 29 14.51 -20.79 -1.17
C GLY A 29 14.70 -19.49 -1.95
N PHE A 30 14.30 -19.36 -3.23
CA PHE A 30 14.46 -18.11 -4.00
C PHE A 30 13.83 -16.89 -3.31
N CYS A 31 12.75 -17.10 -2.58
CA CYS A 31 12.06 -16.03 -1.86
C CYS A 31 12.87 -15.45 -0.68
N THR A 32 13.86 -16.15 -0.14
CA THR A 32 14.68 -15.67 0.99
C THR A 32 15.62 -14.57 0.52
N ALA A 33 16.19 -14.67 -0.68
CA ALA A 33 17.09 -13.68 -1.25
C ALA A 33 16.45 -12.28 -1.42
N THR A 34 15.12 -12.22 -1.57
CA THR A 34 14.38 -10.97 -1.76
C THR A 34 13.59 -10.53 -0.51
N CYS A 35 13.69 -11.27 0.58
CA CYS A 35 12.96 -10.95 1.80
C CYS A 35 13.75 -9.98 2.69
N PRO A 36 13.25 -8.74 2.94
CA PRO A 36 13.98 -7.77 3.75
C PRO A 36 14.22 -8.24 5.18
N THR A 37 13.22 -8.90 5.82
CA THR A 37 13.37 -9.37 7.21
C THR A 37 14.34 -10.53 7.34
N TYR A 38 14.40 -11.42 6.36
CA TYR A 38 15.42 -12.47 6.32
C TYR A 38 16.82 -11.89 6.15
N GLN A 39 16.99 -10.93 5.23
CA GLN A 39 18.29 -10.27 5.01
C GLN A 39 18.81 -9.50 6.23
N MET A 40 17.91 -9.01 7.09
CA MET A 40 18.27 -8.27 8.29
C MET A 40 18.57 -9.17 9.49
N LEU A 41 17.75 -10.21 9.68
CA LEU A 41 17.77 -11.02 10.90
C LEU A 41 18.54 -12.33 10.74
N GLY A 42 18.73 -12.83 9.51
CA GLY A 42 19.41 -14.10 9.25
C GLY A 42 18.66 -15.34 9.74
N ASP A 43 17.43 -15.16 10.27
CA ASP A 43 16.61 -16.25 10.79
C ASP A 43 15.68 -16.77 9.70
N GLU A 44 15.71 -18.08 9.46
CA GLU A 44 14.86 -18.75 8.47
C GLU A 44 13.36 -18.53 8.76
N LEU A 45 12.96 -18.50 10.02
CA LEU A 45 11.56 -18.28 10.42
C LEU A 45 11.10 -16.84 10.19
N ASP A 46 12.02 -15.90 9.99
CA ASP A 46 11.75 -14.53 9.56
C ASP A 46 11.79 -14.36 8.03
N GLY A 47 12.00 -15.47 7.30
CA GLY A 47 11.89 -15.59 5.85
C GLY A 47 10.54 -16.13 5.37
N PRO A 48 10.19 -15.99 4.08
CA PRO A 48 8.90 -16.48 3.58
C PRO A 48 8.78 -18.01 3.66
N ARG A 49 9.86 -18.72 3.33
CA ARG A 49 9.91 -20.19 3.36
C ARG A 49 9.66 -20.73 4.77
N GLY A 50 10.36 -20.18 5.77
CA GLY A 50 10.17 -20.58 7.16
C GLY A 50 8.78 -20.25 7.68
N ARG A 51 8.23 -19.06 7.33
CA ARG A 51 6.85 -18.70 7.70
C ARG A 51 5.82 -19.62 7.05
N ILE A 52 6.00 -20.03 5.80
CA ILE A 52 5.14 -21.05 5.15
C ILE A 52 5.21 -22.36 5.94
N TYR A 53 6.40 -22.76 6.39
CA TYR A 53 6.58 -23.96 7.19
C TYR A 53 5.88 -23.87 8.56
N LEU A 54 6.00 -22.72 9.24
CA LEU A 54 5.26 -22.47 10.49
C LEU A 54 3.74 -22.59 10.30
N MET A 55 3.20 -22.00 9.22
CA MET A 55 1.78 -22.09 8.92
C MET A 55 1.35 -23.51 8.53
N LYS A 56 2.20 -24.25 7.80
CA LYS A 56 1.97 -25.68 7.53
C LYS A 56 1.88 -26.47 8.83
N GLN A 57 2.86 -26.34 9.71
CA GLN A 57 2.86 -27.04 11.01
C GLN A 57 1.62 -26.71 11.84
N MET A 58 1.20 -25.44 11.87
CA MET A 58 0.00 -25.00 12.58
C MET A 58 -1.25 -25.73 12.11
N VAL A 59 -1.51 -25.78 10.78
CA VAL A 59 -2.71 -26.46 10.26
C VAL A 59 -2.61 -27.99 10.28
N GLU A 60 -1.43 -28.53 10.56
CA GLU A 60 -1.18 -29.94 10.84
C GLU A 60 -1.27 -30.27 12.35
N GLY A 61 -1.64 -29.31 13.20
CA GLY A 61 -1.91 -29.52 14.62
C GLY A 61 -0.72 -29.27 15.55
N ALA A 62 0.40 -28.72 15.05
CA ALA A 62 1.49 -28.33 15.93
C ALA A 62 1.09 -27.15 16.83
N PRO A 63 1.62 -27.08 18.07
CA PRO A 63 1.34 -26.00 19.00
C PRO A 63 1.73 -24.62 18.43
N VAL A 64 0.82 -23.66 18.53
CA VAL A 64 1.06 -22.25 18.15
C VAL A 64 1.50 -21.47 19.38
N THR A 65 2.59 -20.72 19.27
CA THR A 65 3.19 -19.99 20.38
C THR A 65 3.38 -18.51 20.06
N GLU A 66 3.73 -17.73 21.08
CA GLU A 66 4.13 -16.31 20.90
C GLU A 66 5.32 -16.17 19.94
N LYS A 67 6.21 -17.16 19.85
CA LYS A 67 7.31 -17.16 18.87
C LYS A 67 6.76 -17.20 17.44
N THR A 68 5.79 -18.09 17.17
CA THR A 68 5.11 -18.16 15.87
C THR A 68 4.45 -16.82 15.54
N GLN A 69 3.75 -16.22 16.51
CA GLN A 69 3.11 -14.91 16.35
C GLN A 69 4.13 -13.82 15.99
N ASN A 70 5.27 -13.77 16.69
CA ASN A 70 6.32 -12.79 16.46
C ASN A 70 6.94 -12.92 15.06
N HIS A 71 7.23 -14.14 14.59
CA HIS A 71 7.77 -14.34 13.24
C HIS A 71 6.79 -13.91 12.14
N LEU A 72 5.48 -14.17 12.30
CA LEU A 72 4.48 -13.70 11.35
C LEU A 72 4.29 -12.17 11.43
N ASP A 73 4.32 -11.57 12.62
CA ASP A 73 4.19 -10.12 12.82
C ASP A 73 5.35 -9.31 12.22
N ARG A 74 6.55 -9.88 12.15
CA ARG A 74 7.72 -9.26 11.51
C ARG A 74 7.63 -9.20 9.98
N CYS A 75 6.66 -9.86 9.36
CA CYS A 75 6.47 -9.76 7.92
C CYS A 75 5.92 -8.40 7.51
N LEU A 76 6.58 -7.75 6.55
CA LEU A 76 6.17 -6.46 5.96
C LEU A 76 4.95 -6.54 5.04
N THR A 77 4.51 -7.74 4.68
CA THR A 77 3.48 -7.97 3.64
C THR A 77 3.81 -7.28 2.30
N CYS A 78 5.10 -7.14 1.99
CA CYS A 78 5.58 -6.44 0.79
C CYS A 78 5.40 -7.25 -0.51
N ARG A 79 5.08 -8.54 -0.43
CA ARG A 79 4.86 -9.49 -1.54
C ARG A 79 6.05 -9.65 -2.52
N ASN A 80 7.25 -9.17 -2.16
CA ASN A 80 8.43 -9.35 -3.02
C ASN A 80 8.75 -10.84 -3.26
N CYS A 81 8.53 -11.68 -2.25
CA CYS A 81 8.65 -13.12 -2.34
C CYS A 81 7.70 -13.76 -3.37
N GLU A 82 6.52 -13.18 -3.62
CA GLU A 82 5.59 -13.64 -4.66
C GLU A 82 6.14 -13.35 -6.06
N SER A 83 6.70 -12.15 -6.25
CA SER A 83 7.29 -11.75 -7.53
C SER A 83 8.50 -12.58 -7.93
N THR A 84 9.19 -13.15 -6.94
CA THR A 84 10.39 -13.96 -7.12
C THR A 84 10.08 -15.45 -7.22
N CYS A 85 8.88 -15.88 -6.80
CA CYS A 85 8.53 -17.29 -6.71
C CYS A 85 8.21 -17.90 -8.08
N PRO A 86 9.02 -18.87 -8.59
CA PRO A 86 8.72 -19.52 -9.86
C PRO A 86 7.49 -20.44 -9.81
N SER A 87 7.10 -20.89 -8.61
CA SER A 87 5.95 -21.76 -8.38
C SER A 87 4.64 -21.00 -8.12
N GLY A 88 4.65 -19.66 -8.20
CA GLY A 88 3.46 -18.83 -8.05
C GLY A 88 2.80 -18.90 -6.67
N VAL A 89 3.57 -19.05 -5.60
CA VAL A 89 3.06 -19.08 -4.22
C VAL A 89 2.47 -17.72 -3.85
N ARG A 90 1.18 -17.67 -3.55
CA ARG A 90 0.44 -16.45 -3.15
C ARG A 90 0.62 -16.18 -1.66
N TYR A 91 1.84 -15.80 -1.30
CA TYR A 91 2.27 -15.68 0.10
C TYR A 91 1.49 -14.61 0.88
N GLY A 92 1.10 -13.50 0.24
CA GLY A 92 0.33 -12.42 0.90
C GLY A 92 -0.98 -12.93 1.49
N ARG A 93 -1.75 -13.71 0.71
CA ARG A 93 -2.97 -14.34 1.20
C ARG A 93 -2.69 -15.32 2.34
N LEU A 94 -1.67 -16.13 2.18
CA LEU A 94 -1.31 -17.13 3.19
C LEU A 94 -0.93 -16.48 4.54
N VAL A 95 -0.12 -15.41 4.53
CA VAL A 95 0.30 -14.75 5.78
C VAL A 95 -0.84 -14.03 6.47
N ASP A 96 -1.80 -13.47 5.73
CA ASP A 96 -2.98 -12.82 6.32
C ASP A 96 -3.86 -13.86 7.04
N VAL A 97 -4.12 -15.01 6.41
CA VAL A 97 -4.85 -16.11 7.05
C VAL A 97 -4.07 -16.70 8.23
N GLY A 98 -2.76 -16.90 8.05
CA GLY A 98 -1.90 -17.42 9.11
C GLY A 98 -1.87 -16.54 10.36
N ARG A 99 -1.85 -15.22 10.19
CA ARG A 99 -1.94 -14.26 11.31
C ARG A 99 -3.30 -14.34 12.02
N ARG A 100 -4.40 -14.51 11.29
CA ARG A 100 -5.71 -14.74 11.87
C ARG A 100 -5.71 -16.00 12.74
N TYR A 101 -5.26 -17.13 12.20
CA TYR A 101 -5.19 -18.40 12.94
C TYR A 101 -4.34 -18.30 14.21
N VAL A 102 -3.23 -17.58 14.16
CA VAL A 102 -2.38 -17.36 15.33
C VAL A 102 -3.07 -16.47 16.37
N ASP A 103 -3.69 -15.38 15.97
CA ASP A 103 -4.37 -14.45 16.89
C ASP A 103 -5.59 -15.07 17.58
N GLU A 104 -6.24 -16.07 16.95
CA GLU A 104 -7.32 -16.85 17.55
C GLU A 104 -6.81 -17.80 18.66
N ARG A 105 -5.51 -18.19 18.65
CA ARG A 105 -4.92 -19.19 19.54
C ARG A 105 -3.94 -18.61 20.57
N VAL A 106 -3.29 -17.52 20.25
CA VAL A 106 -2.29 -16.88 21.10
C VAL A 106 -2.79 -15.50 21.53
N VAL A 107 -3.10 -15.37 22.82
CA VAL A 107 -3.59 -14.12 23.39
C VAL A 107 -2.45 -13.11 23.50
N ARG A 108 -2.58 -11.98 22.80
CA ARG A 108 -1.62 -10.87 22.89
C ARG A 108 -1.67 -10.19 24.24
N PRO A 109 -0.52 -9.66 24.74
CA PRO A 109 -0.50 -8.78 25.90
C PRO A 109 -1.48 -7.60 25.76
N LEU A 110 -2.06 -7.17 26.89
CA LEU A 110 -3.08 -6.09 26.88
C LEU A 110 -2.59 -4.81 26.19
N SER A 111 -1.35 -4.43 26.42
CA SER A 111 -0.74 -3.25 25.79
C SER A 111 -0.76 -3.33 24.25
N GLN A 112 -0.41 -4.48 23.67
CA GLN A 112 -0.46 -4.70 22.22
C GLN A 112 -1.91 -4.71 21.70
N ARG A 113 -2.84 -5.29 22.46
CA ARG A 113 -4.28 -5.29 22.09
C ARG A 113 -4.83 -3.87 22.04
N VAL A 114 -4.56 -3.06 23.07
CA VAL A 114 -4.98 -1.65 23.16
C VAL A 114 -4.33 -0.83 22.04
N GLN A 115 -3.03 -1.00 21.80
CA GLN A 115 -2.32 -0.30 20.72
C GLN A 115 -2.92 -0.63 19.34
N ARG A 116 -3.16 -1.91 19.04
CA ARG A 116 -3.76 -2.34 17.77
C ARG A 116 -5.19 -1.83 17.61
N TRP A 117 -5.99 -1.87 18.71
CA TRP A 117 -7.35 -1.32 18.72
C TRP A 117 -7.34 0.18 18.45
N LEU A 118 -6.50 0.97 19.13
CA LEU A 118 -6.37 2.41 18.89
C LEU A 118 -6.00 2.69 17.43
N MET A 119 -5.04 1.96 16.86
CA MET A 119 -4.67 2.15 15.45
C MET A 119 -5.82 1.83 14.50
N ARG A 120 -6.59 0.74 14.75
CA ARG A 120 -7.77 0.41 13.94
C ARG A 120 -8.81 1.51 13.96
N GLU A 121 -9.12 2.03 15.16
CA GLU A 121 -10.19 3.01 15.32
C GLU A 121 -9.79 4.43 14.91
N THR A 122 -8.50 4.77 14.96
CA THR A 122 -8.04 6.11 14.61
C THR A 122 -7.62 6.22 13.14
N LEU A 123 -6.74 5.33 12.66
CA LEU A 123 -6.15 5.46 11.31
C LEU A 123 -7.14 5.10 10.19
N SER A 124 -8.10 4.21 10.44
CA SER A 124 -9.07 3.82 9.42
C SER A 124 -10.25 4.78 9.29
N ARG A 125 -10.44 5.69 10.24
CA ARG A 125 -11.54 6.67 10.25
C ARG A 125 -11.02 8.07 9.88
N ARG A 126 -11.28 8.52 8.65
CA ARG A 126 -10.78 9.79 8.11
C ARG A 126 -11.00 10.97 9.05
N GLY A 127 -12.21 11.14 9.60
CA GLY A 127 -12.55 12.26 10.48
C GLY A 127 -11.74 12.26 11.78
N ILE A 128 -11.63 11.09 12.44
CA ILE A 128 -10.87 10.94 13.69
C ILE A 128 -9.39 11.18 13.43
N PHE A 129 -8.84 10.59 12.36
CA PHE A 129 -7.43 10.77 12.02
C PHE A 129 -7.10 12.23 11.71
N SER A 130 -7.95 12.90 10.90
CA SER A 130 -7.77 14.32 10.55
C SER A 130 -7.84 15.23 11.79
N PHE A 131 -8.77 14.97 12.70
CA PHE A 131 -8.88 15.69 13.97
C PHE A 131 -7.63 15.52 14.83
N LEU A 132 -7.22 14.27 15.10
CA LEU A 132 -6.04 13.99 15.92
C LEU A 132 -4.75 14.56 15.31
N LEU A 133 -4.61 14.48 13.99
CA LEU A 133 -3.46 15.06 13.30
C LEU A 133 -3.49 16.59 13.37
N GLY A 134 -4.68 17.22 13.28
CA GLY A 134 -4.88 18.66 13.48
C GLY A 134 -4.42 19.10 14.85
N VAL A 135 -4.87 18.41 15.92
CA VAL A 135 -4.40 18.64 17.29
C VAL A 135 -2.87 18.48 17.38
N GLY A 136 -2.32 17.40 16.83
CA GLY A 136 -0.87 17.17 16.80
C GLY A 136 -0.10 18.30 16.12
N ARG A 137 -0.62 18.84 15.01
CA ARG A 137 -0.02 20.00 14.32
C ARG A 137 -0.11 21.29 15.13
N SER A 138 -1.20 21.53 15.85
CA SER A 138 -1.37 22.71 16.71
C SER A 138 -0.38 22.71 17.87
N VAL A 139 -0.08 21.55 18.47
CA VAL A 139 0.90 21.45 19.56
C VAL A 139 2.34 21.29 19.07
N ARG A 140 2.56 21.10 17.77
CA ARG A 140 3.87 20.87 17.16
C ARG A 140 4.95 21.90 17.54
N PRO A 141 4.67 23.22 17.66
CA PRO A 141 5.68 24.21 18.05
C PRO A 141 6.32 23.90 19.41
N PHE A 142 5.59 23.27 20.31
CA PHE A 142 6.01 22.94 21.67
C PHE A 142 6.69 21.56 21.82
N LEU A 143 6.75 20.77 20.75
CA LEU A 143 7.30 19.41 20.78
C LEU A 143 8.83 19.42 20.62
N PRO A 144 9.54 18.42 21.18
CA PRO A 144 10.96 18.18 20.89
C PRO A 144 11.22 17.94 19.39
N ALA A 145 12.44 18.25 18.93
CA ALA A 145 12.81 18.14 17.51
C ALA A 145 12.56 16.75 16.89
N THR A 146 12.75 15.70 17.68
CA THR A 146 12.50 14.30 17.26
C THR A 146 11.03 14.03 16.97
N LEU A 147 10.10 14.60 17.73
CA LEU A 147 8.66 14.48 17.51
C LEU A 147 8.17 15.43 16.42
N LYS A 148 8.76 16.63 16.30
CA LYS A 148 8.46 17.57 15.19
C LYS A 148 8.68 16.94 13.81
N LYS A 149 9.73 16.11 13.65
CA LYS A 149 10.01 15.40 12.40
C LYS A 149 8.94 14.36 12.04
N LYS A 150 8.26 13.79 13.05
CA LYS A 150 7.19 12.80 12.84
C LYS A 150 5.85 13.44 12.48
N ILE A 151 5.58 14.68 12.95
CA ILE A 151 4.34 15.43 12.67
C ILE A 151 4.65 16.46 11.59
N GLN A 152 4.57 16.02 10.34
CA GLN A 152 4.79 16.90 9.19
C GLN A 152 3.60 17.85 8.99
N LEU A 153 3.89 19.07 8.51
CA LEU A 153 2.85 20.00 8.07
C LEU A 153 2.26 19.47 6.76
N ALA A 154 0.93 19.62 6.59
CA ALA A 154 0.32 19.27 5.32
C ALA A 154 0.78 20.27 4.25
N PRO A 155 1.20 19.79 3.08
CA PRO A 155 1.33 20.65 1.93
C PRO A 155 -0.02 21.28 1.56
N SER A 156 0.00 22.48 0.97
CA SER A 156 -1.23 23.09 0.43
C SER A 156 -1.81 22.19 -0.67
N ALA A 157 -3.10 21.88 -0.59
CA ALA A 157 -3.79 21.11 -1.61
C ALA A 157 -3.80 21.83 -2.98
N GLY A 158 -3.81 23.15 -2.98
CA GLY A 158 -4.12 23.94 -4.16
C GLY A 158 -5.62 23.88 -4.49
N GLN A 159 -6.00 24.40 -5.65
CA GLN A 159 -7.39 24.40 -6.10
C GLN A 159 -7.79 23.02 -6.65
N TRP A 160 -8.99 22.57 -6.31
CA TRP A 160 -9.65 21.46 -6.97
C TRP A 160 -10.29 21.98 -8.27
N PRO A 161 -10.21 21.27 -9.40
CA PRO A 161 -10.83 21.68 -10.65
C PRO A 161 -12.34 21.81 -10.51
N ALA A 162 -12.91 22.85 -11.15
CA ALA A 162 -14.34 23.08 -11.19
C ALA A 162 -14.96 22.68 -12.54
N ALA A 163 -14.13 22.31 -13.53
CA ALA A 163 -14.60 21.95 -14.85
C ALA A 163 -15.32 20.59 -14.84
N THR A 164 -16.37 20.50 -15.69
CA THR A 164 -17.09 19.24 -15.90
C THR A 164 -16.71 18.66 -17.25
N HIS A 165 -16.47 17.36 -17.31
CA HIS A 165 -16.11 16.66 -18.53
C HIS A 165 -17.09 15.52 -18.82
N LYS A 166 -17.21 15.16 -20.12
CA LYS A 166 -18.02 13.99 -20.52
C LYS A 166 -17.46 12.68 -19.96
N THR A 167 -16.13 12.55 -19.99
CA THR A 167 -15.45 11.40 -19.41
C THR A 167 -15.31 11.60 -17.92
N LYS A 168 -15.80 10.65 -17.13
CA LYS A 168 -15.73 10.69 -15.67
C LYS A 168 -15.11 9.40 -15.14
N MET A 169 -14.35 9.50 -14.08
CA MET A 169 -13.80 8.35 -13.32
C MET A 169 -13.99 8.59 -11.84
N LEU A 170 -14.13 7.53 -11.05
CA LEU A 170 -14.15 7.65 -9.60
C LEU A 170 -12.73 7.82 -9.06
N LEU A 171 -12.53 8.69 -8.06
CA LEU A 171 -11.29 8.76 -7.29
C LEU A 171 -11.48 8.16 -5.90
N HIS A 172 -10.67 7.17 -5.54
CA HIS A 172 -10.59 6.68 -4.16
C HIS A 172 -9.62 7.52 -3.35
N VAL A 173 -10.13 8.32 -2.43
CA VAL A 173 -9.34 9.29 -1.63
C VAL A 173 -8.66 8.64 -0.41
N GLY A 174 -9.17 7.49 0.06
CA GLY A 174 -8.61 6.77 1.21
C GLY A 174 -8.86 7.44 2.57
N CYS A 175 -8.14 6.99 3.60
CA CYS A 175 -8.35 7.40 5.00
C CYS A 175 -7.29 8.39 5.51
N VAL A 176 -6.00 8.11 5.32
CA VAL A 176 -4.90 8.92 5.89
C VAL A 176 -4.35 9.96 4.92
N GLN A 177 -4.41 9.70 3.60
CA GLN A 177 -3.82 10.56 2.58
C GLN A 177 -4.40 11.97 2.57
N PRO A 178 -5.73 12.19 2.65
CA PRO A 178 -6.31 13.54 2.65
C PRO A 178 -5.82 14.43 3.79
N ALA A 179 -5.51 13.83 4.93
CA ALA A 179 -5.02 14.57 6.09
C ALA A 179 -3.50 14.78 6.06
N LEU A 180 -2.74 13.81 5.56
CA LEU A 180 -1.28 13.88 5.48
C LEU A 180 -0.80 14.68 4.27
N MET A 181 -1.36 14.39 3.11
CA MET A 181 -0.93 14.90 1.79
C MET A 181 -2.14 15.24 0.90
N PRO A 182 -2.95 16.26 1.26
CA PRO A 182 -4.13 16.65 0.49
C PRO A 182 -3.78 17.12 -0.93
N ASN A 183 -2.55 17.57 -1.13
CA ASN A 183 -2.01 17.97 -2.42
C ASN A 183 -1.97 16.84 -3.45
N VAL A 184 -1.84 15.57 -3.03
CA VAL A 184 -1.77 14.42 -3.97
C VAL A 184 -3.09 14.20 -4.67
N ASP A 185 -4.20 14.22 -3.93
CA ASP A 185 -5.54 14.07 -4.51
C ASP A 185 -5.88 15.26 -5.44
N ALA A 186 -5.58 16.47 -4.99
CA ALA A 186 -5.80 17.68 -5.78
C ALA A 186 -4.91 17.74 -7.04
N ALA A 187 -3.65 17.35 -6.95
CA ALA A 187 -2.77 17.24 -8.14
C ALA A 187 -3.28 16.18 -9.11
N THR A 188 -3.74 15.03 -8.60
CA THR A 188 -4.35 13.99 -9.41
C THR A 188 -5.56 14.57 -10.17
N ALA A 189 -6.46 15.26 -9.47
CA ALA A 189 -7.63 15.87 -10.10
C ALA A 189 -7.25 16.91 -11.17
N ARG A 190 -6.27 17.79 -10.91
CA ARG A 190 -5.81 18.78 -11.89
C ARG A 190 -5.18 18.16 -13.14
N VAL A 191 -4.40 17.08 -12.96
CA VAL A 191 -3.82 16.36 -14.10
C VAL A 191 -4.93 15.76 -14.96
N PHE A 192 -5.89 15.06 -14.35
CA PHE A 192 -7.01 14.47 -15.09
C PHE A 192 -7.89 15.53 -15.77
N ASP A 193 -8.16 16.67 -15.11
CA ASP A 193 -8.91 17.78 -15.66
C ASP A 193 -8.27 18.30 -16.96
N LYS A 194 -6.95 18.51 -16.98
CA LYS A 194 -6.22 18.92 -18.20
C LYS A 194 -6.22 17.87 -19.30
N LEU A 195 -6.48 16.61 -18.94
CA LEU A 195 -6.65 15.50 -19.89
C LEU A 195 -8.12 15.32 -20.35
N GLY A 196 -9.03 16.18 -19.91
CA GLY A 196 -10.45 16.12 -20.27
C GLY A 196 -11.25 15.07 -19.49
N VAL A 197 -10.79 14.69 -18.29
CA VAL A 197 -11.43 13.71 -17.42
C VAL A 197 -11.80 14.36 -16.09
N GLU A 198 -13.06 14.23 -15.68
CA GLU A 198 -13.55 14.65 -14.37
C GLU A 198 -13.37 13.53 -13.35
N LEU A 199 -12.72 13.82 -12.23
CA LEU A 199 -12.63 12.88 -11.10
C LEU A 199 -13.76 13.12 -10.11
N VAL A 200 -14.63 12.13 -9.95
CA VAL A 200 -15.76 12.14 -9.02
C VAL A 200 -15.36 11.42 -7.73
N ILE A 201 -15.74 11.97 -6.59
CA ILE A 201 -15.52 11.37 -5.27
C ILE A 201 -16.87 10.89 -4.75
N ALA A 202 -16.96 9.60 -4.39
CA ALA A 202 -18.09 9.08 -3.63
C ALA A 202 -17.90 9.48 -2.16
N SER A 203 -18.80 10.32 -1.62
CA SER A 203 -18.69 10.91 -0.27
C SER A 203 -18.63 9.85 0.84
N ASP A 204 -19.38 8.76 0.63
CA ASP A 204 -19.55 7.68 1.63
C ASP A 204 -18.45 6.61 1.57
N ALA A 205 -17.54 6.73 0.61
CA ALA A 205 -16.37 5.85 0.54
C ALA A 205 -15.37 6.17 1.65
N GLU A 206 -14.86 5.11 2.29
CA GLU A 206 -14.02 5.18 3.48
C GLU A 206 -12.61 4.60 3.22
N CYS A 207 -12.00 4.05 4.29
CA CYS A 207 -10.74 3.30 4.21
C CYS A 207 -10.91 2.07 3.32
N CYS A 208 -9.87 1.75 2.53
CA CYS A 208 -9.86 0.54 1.70
C CYS A 208 -9.89 -0.78 2.50
N GLY A 209 -9.83 -0.75 3.84
CA GLY A 209 -9.81 -1.93 4.70
C GLY A 209 -8.41 -2.44 5.06
N ALA A 210 -7.35 -2.02 4.37
CA ALA A 210 -6.01 -2.55 4.58
C ALA A 210 -5.49 -2.42 6.02
N ILE A 211 -5.81 -1.32 6.72
CA ILE A 211 -5.37 -1.12 8.11
C ILE A 211 -5.97 -2.18 9.02
N ARG A 212 -7.27 -2.44 8.92
CA ARG A 212 -7.95 -3.47 9.72
C ARG A 212 -7.47 -4.87 9.34
N GLN A 213 -7.36 -5.15 8.04
CA GLN A 213 -6.87 -6.44 7.52
C GLN A 213 -5.49 -6.80 8.10
N HIS A 214 -4.53 -5.88 8.02
CA HIS A 214 -3.16 -6.13 8.50
C HIS A 214 -3.01 -6.07 10.03
N LEU A 215 -4.03 -5.59 10.74
CA LEU A 215 -4.15 -5.65 12.19
C LEU A 215 -5.02 -6.83 12.67
N ASN A 216 -5.33 -7.79 11.78
CA ASN A 216 -6.09 -9.02 12.02
C ASN A 216 -7.56 -8.77 12.45
N ASP A 217 -8.14 -7.65 12.05
CA ASP A 217 -9.56 -7.34 12.20
C ASP A 217 -10.28 -7.58 10.86
N HIS A 218 -10.37 -8.85 10.47
CA HIS A 218 -10.88 -9.24 9.16
C HIS A 218 -12.35 -8.85 8.96
N HIS A 219 -13.20 -9.05 9.98
CA HIS A 219 -14.62 -8.64 9.90
C HIS A 219 -14.76 -7.13 9.71
N GLY A 220 -14.05 -6.32 10.50
CA GLY A 220 -14.07 -4.88 10.33
C GLY A 220 -13.48 -4.41 8.99
N ALA A 221 -12.53 -5.17 8.43
CA ALA A 221 -12.00 -4.91 7.09
C ALA A 221 -13.04 -5.21 6.01
N GLU A 222 -13.72 -6.37 6.09
CA GLU A 222 -14.79 -6.75 5.16
C GLU A 222 -15.95 -5.76 5.20
N ASP A 223 -16.34 -5.27 6.39
CA ASP A 223 -17.36 -4.23 6.53
C ASP A 223 -16.97 -2.92 5.83
N GLN A 224 -15.69 -2.52 5.91
CA GLN A 224 -15.20 -1.35 5.18
C GLN A 224 -15.21 -1.57 3.67
N MET A 225 -14.83 -2.78 3.20
CA MET A 225 -14.86 -3.14 1.79
C MET A 225 -16.29 -3.09 1.25
N LYS A 226 -17.27 -3.64 1.98
CA LYS A 226 -18.69 -3.62 1.62
C LYS A 226 -19.23 -2.20 1.53
N ARG A 227 -18.95 -1.35 2.53
CA ARG A 227 -19.35 0.07 2.49
C ARG A 227 -18.74 0.81 1.29
N ASN A 228 -17.50 0.54 0.94
CA ASN A 228 -16.90 1.12 -0.26
C ASN A 228 -17.58 0.63 -1.54
N ILE A 229 -17.88 -0.66 -1.64
CA ILE A 229 -18.61 -1.21 -2.77
C ILE A 229 -19.97 -0.53 -2.89
N ASP A 230 -20.72 -0.41 -1.79
CA ASP A 230 -22.05 0.22 -1.79
C ASP A 230 -21.98 1.71 -2.14
N ALA A 231 -20.94 2.43 -1.68
CA ALA A 231 -20.72 3.84 -2.03
C ALA A 231 -20.39 4.04 -3.51
N TRP A 232 -19.65 3.12 -4.13
CA TRP A 232 -19.30 3.21 -5.55
C TRP A 232 -20.36 2.63 -6.49
N TRP A 233 -21.20 1.72 -6.02
CA TRP A 233 -22.13 0.99 -6.87
C TRP A 233 -23.10 1.86 -7.67
N PRO A 234 -23.70 2.92 -7.12
CA PRO A 234 -24.54 3.84 -7.90
C PRO A 234 -23.81 4.49 -9.07
N HIS A 235 -22.51 4.80 -8.91
CA HIS A 235 -21.69 5.34 -9.98
C HIS A 235 -21.40 4.29 -11.07
N VAL A 236 -21.19 3.02 -10.68
CA VAL A 236 -21.01 1.91 -11.62
C VAL A 236 -22.26 1.70 -12.46
N GLU A 237 -23.44 1.71 -11.83
CA GLU A 237 -24.73 1.61 -12.52
C GLU A 237 -25.00 2.78 -13.48
N ASN A 238 -24.45 3.96 -13.17
CA ASN A 238 -24.48 5.14 -14.03
C ASN A 238 -23.36 5.14 -15.10
N GLY A 239 -22.68 4.03 -15.32
CA GLY A 239 -21.76 3.83 -16.42
C GLY A 239 -20.30 4.22 -16.16
N LEU A 240 -19.90 4.55 -14.91
CA LEU A 240 -18.49 4.70 -14.59
C LEU A 240 -17.83 3.30 -14.54
N ASP A 241 -16.70 3.17 -15.22
CA ASP A 241 -15.99 1.90 -15.41
C ASP A 241 -14.60 1.85 -14.78
N THR A 242 -14.13 2.99 -14.22
CA THR A 242 -12.77 3.11 -13.68
C THR A 242 -12.77 3.76 -12.30
N ILE A 243 -12.07 3.12 -11.35
CA ILE A 243 -11.77 3.67 -10.03
C ILE A 243 -10.28 3.99 -9.99
N VAL A 244 -9.96 5.28 -10.01
CA VAL A 244 -8.59 5.81 -9.96
C VAL A 244 -8.05 5.72 -8.54
N ILE A 245 -6.86 5.19 -8.38
CA ILE A 245 -6.20 5.04 -7.09
C ILE A 245 -4.80 5.64 -7.20
N ASN A 246 -4.50 6.62 -6.37
CA ASN A 246 -3.21 7.30 -6.31
C ASN A 246 -2.39 6.93 -5.05
N ALA A 247 -2.78 5.87 -4.36
CA ALA A 247 -2.07 5.28 -3.23
C ALA A 247 -1.95 3.77 -3.44
N SER A 248 -0.79 3.29 -3.86
CA SER A 248 -0.61 1.89 -4.27
C SER A 248 -0.96 0.86 -3.18
N GLY A 249 -0.87 1.24 -1.89
CA GLY A 249 -1.32 0.41 -0.77
C GLY A 249 -2.83 0.18 -0.76
N CYS A 250 -3.62 1.21 -1.09
CA CYS A 250 -5.07 1.07 -1.30
C CYS A 250 -5.35 0.28 -2.58
N GLY A 251 -4.56 0.50 -3.64
CA GLY A 251 -4.73 -0.18 -4.92
C GLY A 251 -4.63 -1.69 -4.81
N VAL A 252 -3.60 -2.21 -4.15
CA VAL A 252 -3.48 -3.66 -3.96
C VAL A 252 -4.65 -4.21 -3.15
N MET A 253 -5.10 -3.47 -2.12
CA MET A 253 -6.20 -3.93 -1.27
C MET A 253 -7.53 -3.98 -2.01
N ILE A 254 -7.87 -2.96 -2.80
CA ILE A 254 -9.13 -2.92 -3.56
C ILE A 254 -9.12 -3.99 -4.67
N LYS A 255 -7.98 -4.25 -5.29
CA LYS A 255 -7.81 -5.35 -6.24
C LYS A 255 -7.98 -6.73 -5.59
N ASP A 256 -7.68 -6.86 -4.30
CA ASP A 256 -7.87 -8.11 -3.53
C ASP A 256 -9.31 -8.32 -3.02
N TYR A 257 -10.24 -7.33 -3.14
CA TYR A 257 -11.65 -7.46 -2.69
C TYR A 257 -12.34 -8.68 -3.30
N ALA A 258 -12.12 -8.95 -4.58
CA ALA A 258 -12.68 -10.11 -5.28
C ALA A 258 -12.37 -11.44 -4.60
N GLU A 259 -11.16 -11.56 -4.05
CA GLU A 259 -10.74 -12.78 -3.35
C GLU A 259 -11.20 -12.80 -1.89
N ILE A 260 -11.09 -11.65 -1.20
CA ILE A 260 -11.44 -11.56 0.22
C ILE A 260 -12.95 -11.77 0.43
N LEU A 261 -13.79 -11.20 -0.44
CA LEU A 261 -15.24 -11.28 -0.35
C LEU A 261 -15.86 -12.43 -1.19
N ALA A 262 -15.04 -13.32 -1.76
CA ALA A 262 -15.52 -14.44 -2.58
C ALA A 262 -16.50 -15.37 -1.85
N HIS A 263 -16.43 -15.42 -0.53
CA HIS A 263 -17.29 -16.23 0.33
C HIS A 263 -18.65 -15.59 0.61
N ASP A 264 -18.84 -14.30 0.32
CA ASP A 264 -20.07 -13.56 0.59
C ASP A 264 -20.96 -13.51 -0.65
N PRO A 265 -22.11 -14.26 -0.67
CA PRO A 265 -22.97 -14.33 -1.86
C PRO A 265 -23.55 -12.97 -2.29
N ALA A 266 -23.72 -12.02 -1.35
CA ALA A 266 -24.27 -10.70 -1.64
C ALA A 266 -23.24 -9.75 -2.27
N TYR A 267 -21.94 -9.99 -2.03
CA TYR A 267 -20.88 -9.09 -2.45
C TYR A 267 -19.85 -9.69 -3.42
N ALA A 268 -19.79 -11.00 -3.60
CA ALA A 268 -18.77 -11.66 -4.42
C ALA A 268 -18.69 -11.10 -5.85
N ASP A 269 -19.82 -10.98 -6.56
CA ASP A 269 -19.85 -10.46 -7.93
C ASP A 269 -19.56 -8.96 -7.98
N LYS A 270 -20.10 -8.19 -7.04
CA LYS A 270 -19.80 -6.76 -6.91
C LYS A 270 -18.31 -6.52 -6.65
N ALA A 271 -17.73 -7.26 -5.71
CA ALA A 271 -16.30 -7.19 -5.38
C ALA A 271 -15.44 -7.52 -6.59
N LYS A 272 -15.79 -8.56 -7.36
CA LYS A 272 -15.11 -8.92 -8.60
C LYS A 272 -15.14 -7.78 -9.63
N ARG A 273 -16.30 -7.13 -9.80
CA ARG A 273 -16.44 -5.97 -10.69
C ARG A 273 -15.60 -4.79 -10.22
N ILE A 274 -15.69 -4.41 -8.94
CA ILE A 274 -14.92 -3.31 -8.36
C ILE A 274 -13.41 -3.56 -8.46
N SER A 275 -12.94 -4.77 -8.15
CA SER A 275 -11.52 -5.13 -8.29
C SER A 275 -11.01 -4.99 -9.73
N ALA A 276 -11.84 -5.33 -10.72
CA ALA A 276 -11.49 -5.18 -12.14
C ALA A 276 -11.44 -3.70 -12.58
N MET A 277 -12.30 -2.85 -11.99
CA MET A 277 -12.35 -1.39 -12.27
C MET A 277 -11.24 -0.61 -11.58
N ALA A 278 -10.63 -1.17 -10.53
CA ALA A 278 -9.56 -0.53 -9.75
C ALA A 278 -8.28 -0.39 -10.57
N LYS A 279 -7.86 0.85 -10.83
CA LYS A 279 -6.66 1.18 -11.59
C LYS A 279 -5.77 2.13 -10.80
N ASP A 280 -4.52 1.74 -10.61
CA ASP A 280 -3.51 2.67 -10.11
C ASP A 280 -3.29 3.79 -11.14
N VAL A 281 -3.06 5.01 -10.68
CA VAL A 281 -2.80 6.14 -11.57
C VAL A 281 -1.65 5.87 -12.55
N SER A 282 -0.69 5.01 -12.17
CA SER A 282 0.40 4.56 -13.04
C SER A 282 -0.01 3.59 -14.16
N GLU A 283 -1.20 3.00 -14.09
CA GLU A 283 -1.79 2.20 -15.18
C GLU A 283 -2.53 3.10 -16.18
N ILE A 284 -3.06 4.24 -15.71
CA ILE A 284 -3.89 5.13 -16.53
C ILE A 284 -3.04 6.16 -17.27
N MET A 285 -2.10 6.82 -16.58
CA MET A 285 -1.32 7.93 -17.16
C MET A 285 -0.55 7.58 -18.44
N PRO A 286 0.01 6.39 -18.63
CA PRO A 286 0.66 6.02 -19.90
C PRO A 286 -0.26 6.14 -21.14
N THR A 287 -1.57 5.96 -20.98
CA THR A 287 -2.52 6.12 -22.11
C THR A 287 -2.65 7.56 -22.57
N TYR A 288 -2.29 8.52 -21.72
CA TYR A 288 -2.29 9.96 -21.99
C TYR A 288 -0.89 10.53 -22.24
N ALA A 289 0.14 9.69 -22.38
CA ALA A 289 1.53 10.14 -22.47
C ALA A 289 1.78 11.19 -23.56
N ALA A 290 1.21 11.01 -24.75
CA ALA A 290 1.33 11.97 -25.85
C ALA A 290 0.70 13.34 -25.51
N GLN A 291 -0.51 13.34 -24.92
CA GLN A 291 -1.21 14.55 -24.52
C GLN A 291 -0.46 15.28 -23.38
N ILE A 292 0.02 14.55 -22.38
CA ILE A 292 0.85 15.10 -21.30
C ILE A 292 2.13 15.72 -21.88
N GLY A 293 2.77 15.04 -22.84
CA GLY A 293 3.97 15.56 -23.51
C GLY A 293 3.74 16.87 -24.22
N THR A 294 2.61 17.01 -24.96
CA THR A 294 2.22 18.27 -25.62
C THR A 294 1.97 19.39 -24.61
N LEU A 295 1.25 19.11 -23.52
CA LEU A 295 0.98 20.08 -22.47
C LEU A 295 2.28 20.54 -21.77
N ALA A 296 3.19 19.61 -21.48
CA ALA A 296 4.47 19.90 -20.84
C ALA A 296 5.38 20.76 -21.73
N GLN A 297 5.39 20.55 -23.06
CA GLN A 297 6.14 21.38 -23.99
C GLN A 297 5.67 22.83 -24.01
N ASN A 298 4.36 23.04 -23.88
CA ASN A 298 3.76 24.38 -23.87
C ASN A 298 4.02 25.16 -22.58
N LYS A 299 4.32 24.46 -21.47
CA LYS A 299 4.50 25.04 -20.13
C LYS A 299 5.94 25.00 -19.62
N ARG A 300 6.96 24.84 -20.44
CA ARG A 300 8.36 24.76 -19.99
C ARG A 300 8.67 25.78 -18.90
N GLN A 301 8.61 25.35 -17.63
CA GLN A 301 8.99 26.15 -16.47
C GLN A 301 10.36 25.69 -15.95
N SER A 302 11.17 26.66 -15.55
CA SER A 302 12.52 26.50 -15.00
C SER A 302 12.59 25.72 -13.67
N ALA A 303 11.45 25.27 -13.11
CA ALA A 303 11.34 24.65 -11.79
C ALA A 303 11.17 23.12 -11.81
N THR A 304 11.23 22.47 -12.98
CA THR A 304 11.16 21.00 -13.05
C THR A 304 12.50 20.41 -12.67
N PRO A 305 12.58 19.46 -11.71
CA PRO A 305 13.85 18.84 -11.34
C PRO A 305 14.39 18.06 -12.54
N GLU A 306 15.64 18.32 -12.90
CA GLU A 306 16.31 17.61 -14.00
C GLU A 306 16.56 16.14 -13.66
N ARG A 307 16.72 15.83 -12.36
CA ARG A 307 17.09 14.51 -11.87
C ARG A 307 16.25 14.09 -10.66
N VAL A 308 15.50 13.03 -10.83
CA VAL A 308 14.70 12.43 -9.74
C VAL A 308 15.11 10.99 -9.49
N THR A 309 15.00 10.56 -8.23
CA THR A 309 15.06 9.13 -7.91
C THR A 309 13.66 8.64 -7.64
N TYR A 310 13.23 7.67 -8.45
CA TYR A 310 11.95 7.02 -8.23
C TYR A 310 12.10 5.86 -7.24
N HIS A 311 11.29 5.89 -6.19
CA HIS A 311 11.12 4.78 -5.27
C HIS A 311 9.83 4.04 -5.61
N PRO A 312 9.88 2.91 -6.36
CA PRO A 312 8.69 2.12 -6.66
C PRO A 312 8.17 1.48 -5.38
N PRO A 313 6.91 1.77 -4.96
CA PRO A 313 6.34 1.12 -3.78
C PRO A 313 6.23 -0.39 -3.97
N CYS A 314 6.50 -1.17 -2.91
CA CYS A 314 6.37 -2.63 -2.97
C CYS A 314 4.94 -3.07 -3.29
N THR A 315 3.93 -2.36 -2.80
CA THR A 315 2.51 -2.59 -3.13
C THR A 315 2.20 -2.34 -4.61
N LEU A 316 2.96 -1.48 -5.30
CA LEU A 316 2.83 -1.28 -6.74
C LEU A 316 3.57 -2.38 -7.51
N GLN A 317 4.90 -2.49 -7.29
CA GLN A 317 5.75 -3.36 -8.11
C GLN A 317 5.56 -4.86 -7.86
N HIS A 318 5.18 -5.26 -6.63
CA HIS A 318 5.00 -6.67 -6.26
C HIS A 318 3.53 -7.03 -6.05
N GLY A 319 2.78 -6.19 -5.34
CA GLY A 319 1.37 -6.43 -5.06
C GLY A 319 0.50 -6.32 -6.33
N GLN A 320 0.62 -5.21 -7.05
CA GLN A 320 -0.12 -4.96 -8.28
C GLN A 320 0.63 -5.41 -9.55
N LYS A 321 1.91 -5.78 -9.45
CA LYS A 321 2.78 -6.21 -10.57
C LYS A 321 2.98 -5.15 -11.66
N ILE A 322 2.92 -3.87 -11.27
CA ILE A 322 3.12 -2.72 -12.16
C ILE A 322 4.57 -2.25 -12.02
N ARG A 323 5.32 -2.29 -13.12
CA ARG A 323 6.74 -1.94 -13.18
C ARG A 323 7.05 -1.15 -14.44
N GLY A 324 7.96 -0.18 -14.35
CA GLY A 324 8.47 0.58 -15.48
C GLY A 324 7.55 1.66 -16.05
N SER A 325 6.26 1.70 -15.69
CA SER A 325 5.29 2.63 -16.27
C SER A 325 5.56 4.09 -15.87
N VAL A 326 5.87 4.34 -14.59
CA VAL A 326 6.18 5.68 -14.09
C VAL A 326 7.53 6.15 -14.64
N GLU A 327 8.53 5.27 -14.63
CA GLU A 327 9.87 5.55 -15.13
C GLU A 327 9.83 5.94 -16.61
N THR A 328 9.13 5.13 -17.43
CA THR A 328 8.97 5.38 -18.87
C THR A 328 8.24 6.70 -19.13
N LEU A 329 7.14 6.95 -18.41
CA LEU A 329 6.35 8.17 -18.57
C LEU A 329 7.18 9.42 -18.25
N LEU A 330 7.81 9.47 -17.07
CA LEU A 330 8.62 10.63 -16.65
C LEU A 330 9.84 10.85 -17.55
N SER A 331 10.52 9.76 -17.96
CA SER A 331 11.64 9.86 -18.91
C SER A 331 11.20 10.38 -20.26
N GLY A 332 10.03 9.97 -20.76
CA GLY A 332 9.42 10.50 -21.99
C GLY A 332 9.08 11.99 -21.92
N LEU A 333 8.91 12.54 -20.71
CA LEU A 333 8.70 13.97 -20.47
C LEU A 333 10.02 14.75 -20.28
N GLY A 334 11.19 14.11 -20.45
CA GLY A 334 12.51 14.73 -20.36
C GLY A 334 13.09 14.79 -18.94
N VAL A 335 12.50 14.09 -17.98
CA VAL A 335 13.04 13.98 -16.61
C VAL A 335 14.06 12.84 -16.56
N THR A 336 15.25 13.09 -16.00
CA THR A 336 16.23 12.03 -15.74
C THR A 336 15.80 11.22 -14.51
N VAL A 337 15.23 10.04 -14.76
CA VAL A 337 14.74 9.13 -13.70
C VAL A 337 15.81 8.10 -13.37
N ARG A 338 16.16 7.99 -12.09
CA ARG A 338 17.07 6.97 -11.57
C ARG A 338 16.36 6.04 -10.61
N LEU A 339 16.72 4.77 -10.64
CA LEU A 339 16.38 3.79 -9.59
C LEU A 339 17.61 3.60 -8.70
N CYS A 340 17.38 3.50 -7.39
CA CYS A 340 18.47 3.17 -6.47
C CYS A 340 18.80 1.68 -6.51
N GLN A 341 19.99 1.31 -6.03
CA GLN A 341 20.30 -0.09 -5.74
C GLN A 341 19.24 -0.66 -4.80
N ASP A 342 18.88 -1.94 -4.98
CA ASP A 342 17.84 -2.62 -4.22
C ASP A 342 16.47 -1.89 -4.23
N SER A 343 16.14 -1.25 -5.35
CA SER A 343 14.85 -0.54 -5.53
C SER A 343 13.65 -1.45 -5.25
N HIS A 344 13.80 -2.75 -5.46
CA HIS A 344 12.78 -3.79 -5.21
C HIS A 344 12.50 -4.06 -3.73
N LEU A 345 13.39 -3.65 -2.80
CA LEU A 345 13.19 -3.86 -1.37
C LEU A 345 12.27 -2.78 -0.77
N CYS A 346 11.54 -3.16 0.28
CA CYS A 346 10.67 -2.26 1.02
C CYS A 346 11.46 -1.14 1.72
N CYS A 347 10.87 0.05 1.82
CA CYS A 347 11.44 1.18 2.58
C CYS A 347 11.25 1.06 4.11
N GLY A 348 10.49 0.06 4.58
CA GLY A 348 10.19 -0.12 6.01
C GLY A 348 8.89 0.51 6.49
N SER A 349 8.17 1.30 5.68
CA SER A 349 6.90 1.93 6.06
C SER A 349 5.80 0.90 6.38
N ALA A 350 5.39 0.12 5.39
CA ALA A 350 4.39 -0.96 5.45
C ALA A 350 3.18 -0.68 6.38
N GLY A 351 2.56 0.49 6.21
CA GLY A 351 1.38 0.90 6.98
C GLY A 351 1.66 1.00 8.48
N THR A 352 0.96 0.19 9.28
CA THR A 352 1.11 0.15 10.74
C THR A 352 2.40 -0.54 11.21
N TYR A 353 3.13 -1.21 10.32
CA TYR A 353 4.38 -1.91 10.64
C TYR A 353 5.43 -0.98 11.26
N SER A 354 5.59 0.23 10.73
CA SER A 354 6.56 1.20 11.26
C SER A 354 6.29 1.62 12.72
N ILE A 355 5.06 1.43 13.19
CA ILE A 355 4.66 1.68 14.59
C ILE A 355 4.85 0.43 15.43
N LEU A 356 4.54 -0.76 14.89
CA LEU A 356 4.58 -2.04 15.59
C LEU A 356 5.97 -2.67 15.63
N GLN A 357 6.81 -2.40 14.62
CA GLN A 357 8.16 -2.94 14.48
C GLN A 357 9.16 -1.78 14.22
N PRO A 358 9.27 -0.80 15.14
CA PRO A 358 10.01 0.45 14.88
C PRO A 358 11.50 0.23 14.60
N ALA A 359 12.15 -0.71 15.28
CA ALA A 359 13.57 -0.99 15.08
C ALA A 359 13.85 -1.48 13.66
N LEU A 360 13.13 -2.51 13.19
CA LEU A 360 13.27 -3.07 11.86
C LEU A 360 12.89 -2.05 10.77
N SER A 361 11.84 -1.27 11.03
CA SER A 361 11.39 -0.21 10.11
C SER A 361 12.44 0.87 9.91
N GLN A 362 13.08 1.34 11.00
CA GLN A 362 14.12 2.37 10.92
C GLN A 362 15.40 1.86 10.26
N GLU A 363 15.79 0.61 10.50
CA GLU A 363 16.93 0.01 9.81
C GLU A 363 16.69 -0.09 8.30
N LEU A 364 15.49 -0.53 7.88
CA LEU A 364 15.10 -0.56 6.47
C LEU A 364 15.09 0.83 5.84
N LEU A 365 14.60 1.84 6.57
CA LEU A 365 14.64 3.24 6.14
C LEU A 365 16.07 3.70 5.89
N GLY A 366 16.98 3.45 6.83
CA GLY A 366 18.39 3.82 6.71
C GLY A 366 19.05 3.18 5.49
N ARG A 367 18.88 1.85 5.31
CA ARG A 367 19.40 1.11 4.13
C ARG A 367 18.85 1.69 2.82
N LYS A 368 17.53 1.96 2.76
CA LYS A 368 16.88 2.50 1.57
C LYS A 368 17.39 3.91 1.25
N LEU A 369 17.46 4.80 2.23
CA LEU A 369 17.94 6.18 2.03
C LEU A 369 19.40 6.21 1.63
N THR A 370 20.27 5.37 2.21
CA THR A 370 21.67 5.24 1.79
C THR A 370 21.78 4.94 0.30
N ASN A 371 20.95 4.01 -0.22
CA ASN A 371 20.97 3.67 -1.64
C ASN A 371 20.33 4.76 -2.53
N ILE A 372 19.28 5.42 -2.06
CA ILE A 372 18.64 6.53 -2.79
C ILE A 372 19.60 7.71 -2.90
N LEU A 373 20.24 8.12 -1.81
CA LEU A 373 21.11 9.31 -1.80
C LEU A 373 22.37 9.13 -2.65
N LYS A 374 22.85 7.90 -2.87
CA LYS A 374 23.94 7.62 -3.84
C LYS A 374 23.57 7.99 -5.28
N THR A 375 22.31 8.14 -5.62
CA THR A 375 21.89 8.60 -6.95
C THR A 375 21.88 10.12 -7.07
N GLU A 376 22.20 10.86 -6.00
CA GLU A 376 22.22 12.32 -5.92
C GLU A 376 20.92 12.99 -6.42
N PRO A 377 19.74 12.64 -5.87
CA PRO A 377 18.48 13.16 -6.35
C PRO A 377 18.27 14.63 -5.95
N GLN A 378 17.71 15.43 -6.85
CA GLN A 378 17.15 16.74 -6.50
C GLN A 378 15.79 16.57 -5.81
N GLU A 379 15.07 15.52 -6.19
CA GLU A 379 13.76 15.13 -5.61
C GLU A 379 13.62 13.61 -5.64
N ILE A 380 13.02 13.05 -4.60
CA ILE A 380 12.63 11.63 -4.53
C ILE A 380 11.14 11.57 -4.83
N VAL A 381 10.75 10.70 -5.76
CA VAL A 381 9.32 10.52 -6.09
C VAL A 381 8.87 9.10 -5.84
N SER A 382 7.62 8.94 -5.39
CA SER A 382 7.01 7.63 -5.13
C SER A 382 5.50 7.66 -5.40
N GLY A 383 4.82 6.52 -5.36
CA GLY A 383 3.37 6.37 -5.61
C GLY A 383 2.59 5.87 -4.39
N ASN A 384 3.07 6.15 -3.16
CA ASN A 384 2.37 5.71 -1.96
C ASN A 384 2.65 6.63 -0.77
N VAL A 385 1.60 7.19 -0.17
CA VAL A 385 1.69 8.14 0.95
C VAL A 385 2.50 7.62 2.13
N GLY A 386 2.38 6.34 2.48
CA GLY A 386 3.15 5.72 3.55
C GLY A 386 4.65 5.73 3.27
N CYS A 387 5.07 5.39 2.03
CA CYS A 387 6.47 5.44 1.61
C CYS A 387 7.00 6.87 1.60
N ILE A 388 6.22 7.82 1.07
CA ILE A 388 6.61 9.24 0.98
C ILE A 388 6.89 9.81 2.38
N ASN A 389 5.95 9.67 3.31
CA ASN A 389 6.12 10.18 4.67
C ASN A 389 7.27 9.49 5.41
N HIS A 390 7.43 8.19 5.21
CA HIS A 390 8.49 7.44 5.88
C HIS A 390 9.88 7.85 5.37
N LEU A 391 10.07 7.93 4.05
CA LEU A 391 11.31 8.41 3.46
C LEU A 391 11.60 9.86 3.86
N GLN A 392 10.62 10.76 3.81
CA GLN A 392 10.80 12.16 4.19
C GLN A 392 11.20 12.33 5.66
N SER A 393 10.86 11.39 6.53
CA SER A 393 11.27 11.47 7.94
C SER A 393 12.78 11.28 8.16
N GLY A 394 13.50 10.74 7.19
CA GLY A 394 14.93 10.43 7.28
C GLY A 394 15.82 11.21 6.32
N THR A 395 15.29 12.15 5.52
CA THR A 395 16.09 12.97 4.60
C THR A 395 15.54 14.39 4.47
N ASP A 396 16.42 15.33 4.16
CA ASP A 396 16.07 16.72 3.82
C ASP A 396 15.77 16.89 2.32
N VAL A 397 16.10 15.91 1.47
CA VAL A 397 15.71 15.89 0.05
C VAL A 397 14.18 15.78 -0.04
N PRO A 398 13.50 16.64 -0.83
CA PRO A 398 12.06 16.57 -0.96
C PRO A 398 11.57 15.19 -1.45
N VAL A 399 10.60 14.62 -0.75
CA VAL A 399 9.94 13.36 -1.15
C VAL A 399 8.50 13.63 -1.48
N ARG A 400 8.07 13.37 -2.73
CA ARG A 400 6.74 13.71 -3.22
C ARG A 400 6.08 12.57 -3.98
N HIS A 401 4.79 12.74 -4.26
CA HIS A 401 4.11 11.84 -5.18
C HIS A 401 4.48 12.19 -6.63
N TRP A 402 4.78 11.20 -7.46
CA TRP A 402 5.20 11.43 -8.84
C TRP A 402 4.14 12.16 -9.69
N ILE A 403 2.84 12.07 -9.35
CA ILE A 403 1.77 12.81 -10.01
C ILE A 403 1.89 14.33 -9.81
N GLU A 404 2.43 14.76 -8.67
CA GLU A 404 2.69 16.17 -8.39
C GLU A 404 3.77 16.75 -9.32
N LEU A 405 4.72 15.90 -9.74
CA LEU A 405 5.71 16.32 -10.73
C LEU A 405 5.03 16.58 -12.08
N ILE A 406 4.14 15.67 -12.52
CA ILE A 406 3.36 15.88 -13.75
C ILE A 406 2.48 17.15 -13.63
N ASP A 407 1.77 17.35 -12.51
CA ASP A 407 0.92 18.55 -12.31
C ASP A 407 1.72 19.86 -12.42
N ARG A 408 2.98 19.88 -11.97
CA ARG A 408 3.88 21.02 -12.13
C ARG A 408 4.33 21.23 -13.59
N MET A 409 4.46 20.15 -14.35
CA MET A 409 4.97 20.18 -15.73
C MET A 409 3.92 20.61 -16.77
N ILE A 410 2.62 20.36 -16.50
CA ILE A 410 1.52 20.63 -17.43
C ILE A 410 0.59 21.79 -16.97
#